data_2a242d6053bff9c167a3d70aa3237813
#
_entry.id   2a242d6053bff9c167a3d70aa3237813
#
_cell.length_a   1.000
_cell.length_b   1.000
_cell.length_c   1.000
_cell.angle_alpha   90.00
_cell.angle_beta   90.00
_cell.angle_gamma   90.00
#
_symmetry.space_group_name_H-M   'P 1'
#
loop_
_entity.id
_entity.type
_entity.pdbx_description
1 polymer ?
#
loop_
_entity_poly.entity_id
_entity_poly.type
_entity_poly.pdbx_seq_one_letter_code
_entity_poly.pdbx_strand_id
1 'polypeptide(L)'
;VFDCWNRQYSFGNSALPAQIRSGKEELLAAPIALLLDGKPVSLPRLAKSQAIRDGFQLESEGNDPNFSIRSQVTAEFDGFIWFDLLLTPKQSLEVQSLTLDIPFLPAASTLFNAMNKQYFEFQPGHQGTIRNYSMDLYLNSRAVFIGNDDHGLEWFCEELSSWYNRTPQNSLQIIPGKQSNLLRLNLIDHRRTISAPLRYRFGIQATPVRPLPEQWRLQRVLAKDANSFDPWFPWATLHNIPDPELIKPDYQETLAKKQLDNHRVFHYFAGFTNSPYTPEWSYYGGIWSKQSPALGHYGSLNEREWAFAWNCPADRSYRDYYLQHLSDTVEKLNIQHLYFDNQDAQLCQNPLHHCGWTGTDGNRYDTFNLLATRDLVKRIYKMFKEKRPDGLIMRHMSAKPVTPVVGFGDMLADGELYNGTVGKEESYFNIFSPDMFRAAFRTQPFGVPNYFIPQFQRAIRAHSPIPRRYEDAWLKPEDMLKHRAKLRHFTGYFLVHDALIWPAFGVSIKEWLQIQDRFGFNGQERFILYRSPDSPFAGSADVLVSCYVLDGRMLAVAMNLSAGSEVTVELLPEKLKALGVKATRLVDAETGAVIVPANNTFRVQLQPNDYAVWIVE
;
A
#
# COMPACT_ATOMS: atom_id res chain seq x y z
N VAL A 1 9.80 4.85 -25.98
CA VAL A 1 8.90 5.40 -24.97
C VAL A 1 7.77 4.41 -24.77
N PHE A 2 7.41 4.16 -23.52
CA PHE A 2 6.23 3.40 -23.14
C PHE A 2 5.28 4.33 -22.39
N ASP A 3 4.07 4.47 -22.89
CA ASP A 3 3.02 5.31 -22.33
C ASP A 3 1.91 4.41 -21.76
N CYS A 4 1.45 4.73 -20.55
CA CYS A 4 0.25 4.18 -19.95
C CYS A 4 -0.53 5.31 -19.26
N TRP A 5 -1.70 5.00 -18.70
CA TRP A 5 -2.51 6.06 -18.08
C TRP A 5 -1.67 6.94 -17.14
N ASN A 6 -1.60 8.23 -17.46
CA ASN A 6 -0.93 9.29 -16.68
C ASN A 6 0.56 9.08 -16.38
N ARG A 7 1.23 8.09 -17.02
CA ARG A 7 2.65 7.79 -16.78
C ARG A 7 3.37 7.48 -18.08
N GLN A 8 4.63 7.88 -18.14
CA GLN A 8 5.49 7.67 -19.30
C GLN A 8 6.88 7.20 -18.86
N TYR A 9 7.41 6.19 -19.54
CA TYR A 9 8.76 5.66 -19.34
C TYR A 9 9.55 5.86 -20.62
N SER A 10 10.58 6.70 -20.56
CA SER A 10 11.44 7.03 -21.69
C SER A 10 12.74 6.24 -21.58
N PHE A 11 12.97 5.35 -22.53
CA PHE A 11 14.21 4.60 -22.68
C PHE A 11 15.08 5.31 -23.73
N GLY A 12 16.26 5.76 -23.38
CA GLY A 12 17.18 6.37 -24.31
C GLY A 12 17.95 5.34 -25.14
N ASN A 13 19.26 5.35 -25.03
CA ASN A 13 20.15 4.36 -25.66
C ASN A 13 20.50 3.20 -24.72
N SER A 14 19.67 2.91 -23.74
CA SER A 14 19.87 1.88 -22.72
C SER A 14 18.60 1.04 -22.55
N ALA A 15 18.74 -0.17 -22.02
CA ALA A 15 17.63 -1.00 -21.60
C ALA A 15 16.95 -0.49 -20.31
N LEU A 16 17.53 0.47 -19.62
CA LEU A 16 16.97 1.11 -18.42
C LEU A 16 16.36 2.48 -18.77
N PRO A 17 15.32 2.93 -18.05
CA PRO A 17 14.70 4.23 -18.27
C PRO A 17 15.69 5.39 -18.11
N ALA A 18 15.68 6.30 -19.08
CA ALA A 18 16.38 7.58 -19.00
C ALA A 18 15.55 8.62 -18.24
N GLN A 19 14.22 8.54 -18.32
CA GLN A 19 13.30 9.37 -17.58
C GLN A 19 11.98 8.65 -17.34
N ILE A 20 11.36 8.96 -16.22
CA ILE A 20 10.01 8.49 -15.85
C ILE A 20 9.20 9.72 -15.48
N ARG A 21 8.01 9.84 -16.06
CA ARG A 21 7.08 10.93 -15.77
C ARG A 21 5.77 10.35 -15.19
N SER A 22 5.27 10.97 -14.13
CA SER A 22 3.95 10.72 -13.59
C SER A 22 3.15 12.02 -13.56
N GLY A 23 1.99 12.02 -14.22
CA GLY A 23 1.27 13.25 -14.48
C GLY A 23 2.09 14.22 -15.33
N LYS A 24 2.33 15.40 -14.80
CA LYS A 24 3.16 16.44 -15.44
C LYS A 24 4.61 16.45 -14.94
N GLU A 25 4.93 15.65 -13.93
CA GLU A 25 6.20 15.73 -13.21
C GLU A 25 7.15 14.62 -13.59
N GLU A 26 8.41 15.00 -13.78
CA GLU A 26 9.51 14.08 -13.96
C GLU A 26 9.96 13.55 -12.60
N LEU A 27 10.28 12.25 -12.52
CA LEU A 27 10.69 11.61 -11.28
C LEU A 27 12.21 11.53 -11.15
N LEU A 28 12.92 11.34 -12.26
CA LEU A 28 14.37 11.07 -12.25
C LEU A 28 15.19 12.34 -12.46
N ALA A 29 16.26 12.49 -11.68
CA ALA A 29 17.26 13.54 -11.84
C ALA A 29 18.31 13.20 -12.93
N ALA A 30 18.49 11.90 -13.21
CA ALA A 30 19.34 11.36 -14.26
C ALA A 30 18.86 9.95 -14.63
N PRO A 31 19.32 9.37 -15.77
CA PRO A 31 18.99 8.00 -16.16
C PRO A 31 19.30 6.97 -15.07
N ILE A 32 18.45 5.93 -14.97
CA ILE A 32 18.77 4.75 -14.15
C ILE A 32 20.01 4.07 -14.72
N ALA A 33 21.00 3.76 -13.88
CA ALA A 33 22.28 3.26 -14.31
C ALA A 33 22.74 2.03 -13.52
N LEU A 34 23.32 1.07 -14.24
CA LEU A 34 24.13 -0.01 -13.67
C LEU A 34 25.59 0.45 -13.67
N LEU A 35 26.23 0.44 -12.51
CA LEU A 35 27.60 0.95 -12.35
C LEU A 35 28.54 -0.17 -11.90
N LEU A 36 29.56 -0.42 -12.67
CA LEU A 36 30.69 -1.30 -12.32
C LEU A 36 31.88 -0.44 -11.85
N ASP A 37 32.28 -0.61 -10.60
CA ASP A 37 33.36 0.18 -9.98
C ASP A 37 33.17 1.69 -10.17
N GLY A 38 31.90 2.13 -10.05
CA GLY A 38 31.51 3.53 -10.22
C GLY A 38 31.39 4.00 -11.68
N LYS A 39 31.63 3.15 -12.67
CA LYS A 39 31.54 3.49 -14.10
C LYS A 39 30.27 2.86 -14.73
N PRO A 40 29.53 3.59 -15.57
CA PRO A 40 28.35 3.05 -16.22
C PRO A 40 28.66 1.83 -17.09
N VAL A 41 27.90 0.76 -16.91
CA VAL A 41 27.87 -0.39 -17.82
C VAL A 41 27.00 -0.03 -19.02
N SER A 42 27.54 -0.23 -20.24
CA SER A 42 26.84 0.08 -21.48
C SER A 42 25.77 -0.96 -21.78
N LEU A 43 24.57 -0.77 -21.25
CA LEU A 43 23.42 -1.62 -21.55
C LEU A 43 22.92 -1.36 -22.98
N PRO A 44 22.58 -2.41 -23.76
CA PRO A 44 22.12 -2.25 -25.13
C PRO A 44 20.77 -1.54 -25.19
N ARG A 45 20.56 -0.74 -26.27
CA ARG A 45 19.26 -0.15 -26.58
C ARG A 45 18.26 -1.26 -26.89
N LEU A 46 17.03 -1.14 -26.36
CA LEU A 46 15.92 -2.04 -26.69
C LEU A 46 15.61 -1.98 -28.19
N ALA A 47 15.77 -3.10 -28.88
CA ALA A 47 15.73 -3.16 -30.33
C ALA A 47 14.56 -3.97 -30.90
N LYS A 48 14.18 -5.08 -30.25
CA LYS A 48 13.09 -5.95 -30.69
C LYS A 48 11.90 -5.75 -29.76
N SER A 49 10.71 -5.57 -30.34
CA SER A 49 9.47 -5.44 -29.60
C SER A 49 8.49 -6.48 -30.09
N GLN A 50 7.89 -7.21 -29.18
CA GLN A 50 6.82 -8.17 -29.42
C GLN A 50 5.63 -7.81 -28.53
N ALA A 51 4.43 -7.74 -29.14
CA ALA A 51 3.20 -7.63 -28.36
C ALA A 51 2.96 -8.92 -27.58
N ILE A 52 2.63 -8.79 -26.31
CA ILE A 52 2.14 -9.87 -25.46
C ILE A 52 0.70 -9.55 -25.05
N ARG A 53 0.03 -10.49 -24.41
CA ARG A 53 -1.39 -10.35 -24.05
C ARG A 53 -1.72 -9.05 -23.32
N ASP A 54 -0.86 -8.64 -22.37
CA ASP A 54 -1.13 -7.53 -21.46
C ASP A 54 -0.17 -6.36 -21.67
N GLY A 55 0.61 -6.33 -22.77
CA GLY A 55 1.58 -5.27 -23.03
C GLY A 55 2.61 -5.64 -24.10
N PHE A 56 3.87 -5.38 -23.81
CA PHE A 56 4.99 -5.59 -24.73
C PHE A 56 6.16 -6.27 -24.03
N GLN A 57 6.83 -7.13 -24.77
CA GLN A 57 8.14 -7.66 -24.41
C GLN A 57 9.18 -7.07 -25.37
N LEU A 58 10.23 -6.53 -24.81
CA LEU A 58 11.33 -5.91 -25.56
C LEU A 58 12.62 -6.66 -25.24
N GLU A 59 13.41 -6.92 -26.27
CA GLU A 59 14.68 -7.62 -26.14
C GLU A 59 15.82 -6.84 -26.78
N SER A 60 16.99 -7.00 -26.22
CA SER A 60 18.21 -6.48 -26.83
C SER A 60 19.43 -7.31 -26.40
N GLU A 61 20.40 -7.37 -27.31
CA GLU A 61 21.71 -7.94 -27.04
C GLU A 61 22.79 -6.92 -27.41
N GLY A 62 23.87 -6.89 -26.65
CA GLY A 62 24.96 -5.97 -26.89
C GLY A 62 26.20 -6.32 -26.10
N ASN A 63 27.19 -5.47 -26.23
CA ASN A 63 28.49 -5.66 -25.61
C ASN A 63 28.89 -4.40 -24.84
N ASP A 64 29.34 -4.60 -23.63
CA ASP A 64 30.14 -3.69 -22.82
C ASP A 64 31.62 -4.13 -22.92
N PRO A 65 32.62 -3.31 -22.58
CA PRO A 65 34.01 -3.75 -22.52
C PRO A 65 34.21 -5.05 -21.73
N ASN A 66 33.48 -5.24 -20.64
CA ASN A 66 33.65 -6.37 -19.71
C ASN A 66 32.64 -7.50 -19.93
N PHE A 67 31.46 -7.20 -20.48
CA PHE A 67 30.33 -8.12 -20.56
C PHE A 67 29.73 -8.26 -21.96
N SER A 68 29.29 -9.46 -22.31
CA SER A 68 28.18 -9.65 -23.25
C SER A 68 26.88 -9.54 -22.48
N ILE A 69 25.92 -8.74 -22.98
CA ILE A 69 24.71 -8.38 -22.23
C ILE A 69 23.48 -8.77 -23.04
N ARG A 70 22.56 -9.48 -22.40
CA ARG A 70 21.20 -9.69 -22.88
C ARG A 70 20.24 -9.01 -21.92
N SER A 71 19.33 -8.21 -22.48
CA SER A 71 18.28 -7.53 -21.71
C SER A 71 16.92 -7.91 -22.27
N GLN A 72 16.02 -8.31 -21.38
CA GLN A 72 14.61 -8.52 -21.67
C GLN A 72 13.80 -7.60 -20.74
N VAL A 73 12.89 -6.83 -21.33
CA VAL A 73 12.02 -5.91 -20.59
C VAL A 73 10.57 -6.21 -20.92
N THR A 74 9.77 -6.48 -19.90
CA THR A 74 8.33 -6.63 -20.02
C THR A 74 7.66 -5.37 -19.51
N ALA A 75 6.82 -4.74 -20.33
CA ALA A 75 6.04 -3.56 -19.98
C ALA A 75 4.55 -3.88 -20.10
N GLU A 76 3.79 -3.78 -19.02
CA GLU A 76 2.36 -4.08 -19.00
C GLU A 76 1.51 -2.79 -18.94
N PHE A 77 0.25 -2.89 -19.36
CA PHE A 77 -0.71 -1.78 -19.54
C PHE A 77 -0.87 -0.85 -18.33
N ASP A 78 -0.62 -1.37 -17.12
CA ASP A 78 -0.74 -0.63 -15.86
C ASP A 78 0.56 0.04 -15.42
N GLY A 79 1.57 0.10 -16.31
CA GLY A 79 2.88 0.70 -16.03
C GLY A 79 3.82 -0.18 -15.21
N PHE A 80 3.49 -1.43 -15.03
CA PHE A 80 4.43 -2.42 -14.49
C PHE A 80 5.54 -2.68 -15.51
N ILE A 81 6.80 -2.48 -15.11
CA ILE A 81 7.98 -2.75 -15.94
C ILE A 81 8.85 -3.77 -15.21
N TRP A 82 9.15 -4.88 -15.87
CA TRP A 82 10.03 -5.93 -15.36
C TRP A 82 11.28 -6.07 -16.22
N PHE A 83 12.44 -6.09 -15.60
CA PHE A 83 13.74 -6.23 -16.22
C PHE A 83 14.34 -7.59 -15.91
N ASP A 84 14.91 -8.23 -16.92
CA ASP A 84 15.74 -9.42 -16.81
C ASP A 84 17.06 -9.14 -17.53
N LEU A 85 18.11 -8.87 -16.78
CA LEU A 85 19.44 -8.52 -17.27
C LEU A 85 20.39 -9.68 -17.03
N LEU A 86 20.96 -10.22 -18.10
CA LEU A 86 22.01 -11.25 -18.07
C LEU A 86 23.33 -10.63 -18.51
N LEU A 87 24.30 -10.56 -17.60
CA LEU A 87 25.65 -10.08 -17.83
C LEU A 87 26.61 -11.27 -17.84
N THR A 88 27.13 -11.62 -19.00
CA THR A 88 28.11 -12.70 -19.16
C THR A 88 29.50 -12.09 -19.27
N PRO A 89 30.42 -12.29 -18.30
CA PRO A 89 31.75 -11.76 -18.36
C PRO A 89 32.50 -12.35 -19.57
N LYS A 90 33.19 -11.51 -20.35
CA LYS A 90 33.98 -11.94 -21.53
C LYS A 90 35.22 -12.70 -21.13
N GLN A 91 35.73 -12.44 -19.94
CA GLN A 91 36.82 -13.11 -19.27
C GLN A 91 36.65 -13.01 -17.76
N SER A 92 37.44 -13.73 -17.00
CA SER A 92 37.47 -13.59 -15.55
C SER A 92 37.78 -12.13 -15.18
N LEU A 93 36.90 -11.48 -14.42
CA LEU A 93 36.92 -10.06 -14.12
C LEU A 93 36.97 -9.84 -12.61
N GLU A 94 37.94 -9.08 -12.14
CA GLU A 94 37.99 -8.61 -10.76
C GLU A 94 37.20 -7.31 -10.64
N VAL A 95 36.25 -7.26 -9.71
CA VAL A 95 35.37 -6.10 -9.46
C VAL A 95 35.43 -5.71 -7.98
N GLN A 96 35.27 -4.43 -7.69
CA GLN A 96 35.12 -3.91 -6.31
C GLN A 96 33.65 -3.73 -5.93
N SER A 97 32.85 -3.29 -6.91
CA SER A 97 31.42 -3.01 -6.69
C SER A 97 30.63 -3.14 -7.98
N LEU A 98 29.35 -3.52 -7.83
CA LEU A 98 28.32 -3.40 -8.88
C LEU A 98 27.06 -2.85 -8.23
N THR A 99 26.55 -1.71 -8.72
CA THR A 99 25.37 -1.07 -8.16
C THR A 99 24.34 -0.75 -9.24
N LEU A 100 23.06 -0.82 -8.88
CA LEU A 100 21.96 -0.23 -9.66
C LEU A 100 21.53 1.05 -8.95
N ASP A 101 21.70 2.18 -9.62
CA ASP A 101 21.42 3.51 -9.10
C ASP A 101 20.17 4.11 -9.77
N ILE A 102 19.23 4.56 -8.95
CA ILE A 102 17.99 5.25 -9.37
C ILE A 102 18.00 6.64 -8.74
N PRO A 103 18.42 7.68 -9.47
CA PRO A 103 18.52 9.04 -8.97
C PRO A 103 17.19 9.78 -9.16
N PHE A 104 16.58 10.23 -8.08
CA PHE A 104 15.31 10.96 -8.08
C PHE A 104 15.53 12.48 -7.98
N LEU A 105 14.65 13.25 -8.61
CA LEU A 105 14.53 14.68 -8.33
C LEU A 105 14.10 14.89 -6.87
N PRO A 106 14.74 15.83 -6.13
CA PRO A 106 14.40 16.04 -4.71
C PRO A 106 12.92 16.38 -4.48
N ALA A 107 12.29 17.16 -5.36
CA ALA A 107 10.87 17.50 -5.27
C ALA A 107 9.94 16.29 -5.49
N ALA A 108 10.35 15.33 -6.30
CA ALA A 108 9.59 14.11 -6.58
C ALA A 108 9.83 12.98 -5.56
N SER A 109 10.70 13.17 -4.58
CA SER A 109 11.17 12.11 -3.67
C SER A 109 11.34 12.60 -2.23
N THR A 110 10.30 13.25 -1.68
CA THR A 110 10.32 13.77 -0.30
C THR A 110 10.01 12.71 0.75
N LEU A 111 9.41 11.60 0.34
CA LEU A 111 8.94 10.51 1.18
C LEU A 111 9.47 9.16 0.70
N PHE A 112 9.56 8.20 1.62
CA PHE A 112 9.82 6.80 1.27
C PHE A 112 9.01 5.85 2.15
N ASN A 113 8.76 4.65 1.64
CA ASN A 113 8.16 3.54 2.37
C ASN A 113 8.87 2.24 1.97
N ALA A 114 9.71 1.75 2.87
CA ALA A 114 10.42 0.47 2.78
C ALA A 114 10.01 -0.46 3.92
N MET A 115 8.74 -0.36 4.38
CA MET A 115 8.26 -1.08 5.54
C MET A 115 8.53 -2.57 5.42
N ASN A 116 9.19 -3.10 6.42
CA ASN A 116 9.51 -4.50 6.51
C ASN A 116 8.27 -5.33 6.80
N LYS A 117 8.26 -6.55 6.28
CA LYS A 117 7.24 -7.53 6.56
C LYS A 117 7.61 -8.36 7.78
N GLN A 118 7.18 -7.93 8.96
CA GLN A 118 6.92 -8.87 10.04
C GLN A 118 5.45 -8.74 10.40
N TYR A 119 4.75 -9.83 10.36
CA TYR A 119 3.32 -9.94 10.63
C TYR A 119 3.00 -9.30 11.99
N PHE A 120 2.16 -8.25 12.00
CA PHE A 120 1.74 -7.53 13.18
C PHE A 120 2.86 -6.86 14.03
N GLU A 121 4.05 -6.67 13.48
CA GLU A 121 5.11 -5.91 14.13
C GLU A 121 5.42 -4.62 13.35
N PHE A 122 5.03 -3.51 13.91
CA PHE A 122 5.46 -2.21 13.42
C PHE A 122 6.94 -1.98 13.74
N GLN A 123 7.72 -1.74 12.72
CA GLN A 123 9.12 -1.33 12.88
C GLN A 123 9.24 0.17 12.54
N PRO A 124 9.43 1.03 13.55
CA PRO A 124 9.63 2.45 13.30
C PRO A 124 10.91 2.65 12.49
N GLY A 125 10.90 3.67 11.64
CA GLY A 125 12.08 4.02 10.88
C GLY A 125 12.13 3.53 9.43
N HIS A 126 11.22 2.68 9.00
CA HIS A 126 11.18 2.16 7.63
C HIS A 126 10.31 2.98 6.67
N GLN A 127 9.79 4.11 7.12
CA GLN A 127 8.94 5.01 6.31
C GLN A 127 9.00 6.44 6.83
N GLY A 128 8.57 7.40 6.03
CA GLY A 128 8.49 8.82 6.37
C GLY A 128 9.26 9.71 5.40
N THR A 129 9.79 10.81 5.90
CA THR A 129 10.61 11.74 5.12
C THR A 129 11.89 11.08 4.62
N ILE A 130 12.28 11.41 3.40
CA ILE A 130 13.53 10.93 2.80
C ILE A 130 14.73 11.27 3.70
N ARG A 131 15.58 10.29 3.96
CA ARG A 131 16.78 10.40 4.81
C ARG A 131 17.78 9.32 4.44
N ASN A 132 18.98 9.37 5.02
CA ASN A 132 19.90 8.23 4.96
C ASN A 132 19.20 7.00 5.58
N TYR A 133 19.11 5.95 4.77
CA TYR A 133 18.43 4.72 5.15
C TYR A 133 19.11 3.52 4.50
N SER A 134 19.16 2.41 5.21
CA SER A 134 19.68 1.13 4.69
C SER A 134 18.75 -0.01 5.11
N MET A 135 18.67 -1.03 4.27
CA MET A 135 17.84 -2.22 4.52
C MET A 135 18.51 -3.49 4.00
N ASP A 136 18.40 -4.55 4.79
CA ASP A 136 18.76 -5.90 4.40
C ASP A 136 17.65 -6.54 3.58
N LEU A 137 17.86 -6.69 2.27
CA LEU A 137 16.88 -7.31 1.36
C LEU A 137 16.80 -8.84 1.48
N TYR A 138 17.77 -9.48 2.13
CA TYR A 138 17.72 -10.94 2.32
C TYR A 138 16.70 -11.35 3.36
N LEU A 139 16.46 -10.49 4.35
CA LEU A 139 15.54 -10.74 5.47
C LEU A 139 14.18 -10.04 5.31
N ASN A 140 14.03 -9.13 4.35
CA ASN A 140 12.90 -8.22 4.27
C ASN A 140 12.10 -8.34 2.97
N SER A 141 10.93 -7.73 2.94
CA SER A 141 10.17 -7.53 1.70
C SER A 141 11.01 -6.76 0.70
N ARG A 142 11.11 -7.27 -0.51
CA ARG A 142 11.99 -6.74 -1.56
C ARG A 142 11.27 -5.69 -2.40
N ALA A 143 10.75 -4.66 -1.73
CA ALA A 143 10.08 -3.55 -2.37
C ALA A 143 10.32 -2.25 -1.59
N VAL A 144 10.53 -1.15 -2.30
CA VAL A 144 10.65 0.19 -1.72
C VAL A 144 9.96 1.21 -2.61
N PHE A 145 9.08 2.01 -2.00
CA PHE A 145 8.47 3.18 -2.62
C PHE A 145 9.28 4.43 -2.28
N ILE A 146 9.52 5.28 -3.27
CA ILE A 146 10.07 6.63 -3.13
C ILE A 146 9.18 7.57 -3.93
N GLY A 147 8.72 8.65 -3.29
CA GLY A 147 7.80 9.59 -3.92
C GLY A 147 7.55 10.83 -3.09
N ASN A 148 6.45 11.49 -3.40
CA ASN A 148 5.91 12.61 -2.64
C ASN A 148 4.42 12.39 -2.34
N ASP A 149 3.69 13.46 -2.04
CA ASP A 149 2.27 13.37 -1.68
C ASP A 149 1.34 12.99 -2.83
N ASP A 150 1.80 13.06 -4.08
CA ASP A 150 0.97 12.91 -5.28
C ASP A 150 1.39 11.75 -6.17
N HIS A 151 2.67 11.40 -6.20
CA HIS A 151 3.24 10.36 -7.06
C HIS A 151 4.57 9.82 -6.56
N GLY A 152 5.05 8.78 -7.20
CA GLY A 152 6.34 8.18 -6.91
C GLY A 152 6.69 7.02 -7.83
N LEU A 153 7.68 6.26 -7.40
CA LEU A 153 8.16 5.05 -8.04
C LEU A 153 8.37 3.97 -6.99
N GLU A 154 7.85 2.79 -7.22
CA GLU A 154 8.21 1.61 -6.44
C GLU A 154 9.19 0.75 -7.23
N TRP A 155 10.29 0.37 -6.57
CA TRP A 155 11.24 -0.65 -7.01
C TRP A 155 10.98 -1.95 -6.24
N PHE A 156 11.13 -3.10 -6.91
CA PHE A 156 10.93 -4.43 -6.32
C PHE A 156 11.71 -5.51 -7.05
N CYS A 157 12.00 -6.63 -6.34
CA CYS A 157 12.58 -7.83 -6.94
C CYS A 157 12.09 -9.10 -6.23
N GLU A 158 12.31 -10.28 -6.85
CA GLU A 158 11.90 -11.57 -6.28
C GLU A 158 13.02 -12.29 -5.54
N GLU A 159 14.25 -12.22 -6.04
CA GLU A 159 15.39 -12.96 -5.51
C GLU A 159 16.71 -12.21 -5.66
N LEU A 160 17.70 -12.61 -4.88
CA LEU A 160 19.03 -12.00 -4.81
C LEU A 160 20.12 -13.02 -5.15
N SER A 161 19.83 -14.00 -5.99
CA SER A 161 20.71 -15.15 -6.28
C SER A 161 22.06 -14.77 -6.93
N SER A 162 22.10 -13.64 -7.67
CA SER A 162 23.34 -13.08 -8.24
C SER A 162 23.88 -11.87 -7.46
N TRP A 163 23.39 -11.65 -6.25
CA TRP A 163 23.89 -10.59 -5.38
C TRP A 163 24.96 -11.13 -4.44
N TYR A 164 25.97 -10.32 -4.20
CA TYR A 164 27.10 -10.70 -3.37
C TYR A 164 27.41 -9.58 -2.39
N ASN A 165 26.76 -9.65 -1.22
CA ASN A 165 26.89 -8.65 -0.18
C ASN A 165 27.65 -9.21 1.02
N ARG A 166 28.78 -8.55 1.37
CA ARG A 166 29.45 -8.77 2.65
C ARG A 166 28.74 -8.04 3.79
N THR A 167 28.04 -6.95 3.44
CA THR A 167 27.22 -6.16 4.37
C THR A 167 25.77 -6.15 3.88
N PRO A 168 25.01 -7.25 4.10
CA PRO A 168 23.62 -7.38 3.64
C PRO A 168 22.71 -6.24 4.08
N GLN A 169 23.00 -5.62 5.26
CA GLN A 169 22.27 -4.47 5.81
C GLN A 169 22.28 -3.25 4.89
N ASN A 170 23.24 -3.18 3.97
CA ASN A 170 23.39 -2.13 2.98
C ASN A 170 22.98 -2.58 1.57
N SER A 171 22.31 -3.74 1.41
CA SER A 171 21.91 -4.22 0.09
C SER A 171 20.99 -3.24 -0.64
N LEU A 172 20.17 -2.47 0.12
CA LEU A 172 19.44 -1.31 -0.35
C LEU A 172 19.83 -0.08 0.49
N GLN A 173 20.09 1.05 -0.18
CA GLN A 173 20.35 2.32 0.47
C GLN A 173 19.55 3.46 -0.16
N ILE A 174 19.09 4.39 0.67
CA ILE A 174 18.58 5.70 0.25
C ILE A 174 19.59 6.73 0.72
N ILE A 175 20.11 7.55 -0.21
CA ILE A 175 21.14 8.53 0.04
C ILE A 175 20.63 9.91 -0.43
N PRO A 176 20.19 10.77 0.50
CA PRO A 176 19.72 12.10 0.17
C PRO A 176 20.87 12.98 -0.37
N GLY A 177 20.54 13.83 -1.33
CA GLY A 177 21.48 14.79 -1.88
C GLY A 177 20.81 16.09 -2.36
N LYS A 178 21.59 17.14 -2.55
CA LYS A 178 21.08 18.45 -2.95
C LYS A 178 20.50 18.47 -4.38
N GLN A 179 21.09 17.71 -5.29
CA GLN A 179 20.69 17.66 -6.69
C GLN A 179 19.83 16.42 -7.01
N SER A 180 20.00 15.33 -6.25
CA SER A 180 19.22 14.11 -6.39
C SER A 180 19.19 13.34 -5.08
N ASN A 181 18.08 12.67 -4.80
CA ASN A 181 18.00 11.61 -3.82
C ASN A 181 18.26 10.28 -4.55
N LEU A 182 19.18 9.48 -4.06
CA LEU A 182 19.58 8.25 -4.72
C LEU A 182 19.01 7.04 -4.01
N LEU A 183 18.29 6.19 -4.74
CA LEU A 183 18.08 4.81 -4.36
C LEU A 183 19.18 3.96 -4.99
N ARG A 184 20.00 3.34 -4.15
CA ARG A 184 21.09 2.46 -4.55
C ARG A 184 20.82 1.02 -4.13
N LEU A 185 20.93 0.11 -5.08
CA LEU A 185 20.92 -1.31 -4.87
C LEU A 185 22.37 -1.82 -5.03
N ASN A 186 22.95 -2.30 -3.94
CA ASN A 186 24.32 -2.84 -3.94
C ASN A 186 24.26 -4.32 -4.34
N LEU A 187 24.47 -4.60 -5.62
CA LEU A 187 24.46 -5.94 -6.18
C LEU A 187 25.73 -6.72 -5.79
N ILE A 188 26.87 -6.02 -5.79
CA ILE A 188 28.16 -6.49 -5.28
C ILE A 188 28.76 -5.34 -4.47
N ASP A 189 29.11 -5.59 -3.21
CA ASP A 189 29.61 -4.57 -2.29
C ASP A 189 31.07 -4.77 -1.84
N HIS A 190 31.77 -5.75 -2.43
CA HIS A 190 33.14 -6.06 -2.05
C HIS A 190 33.94 -6.66 -3.21
N ARG A 191 35.27 -6.58 -3.10
CA ARG A 191 36.18 -7.15 -4.07
C ARG A 191 35.96 -8.64 -4.27
N ARG A 192 35.71 -9.05 -5.51
CA ARG A 192 35.60 -10.45 -5.91
C ARG A 192 35.92 -10.67 -7.39
N THR A 193 36.22 -11.91 -7.75
CA THR A 193 36.39 -12.34 -9.13
C THR A 193 35.05 -12.88 -9.66
N ILE A 194 34.62 -12.39 -10.82
CA ILE A 194 33.42 -12.84 -11.54
C ILE A 194 33.89 -13.61 -12.77
N SER A 195 33.52 -14.89 -12.85
CA SER A 195 33.80 -15.78 -13.98
C SER A 195 32.56 -16.44 -14.56
N ALA A 196 31.40 -16.34 -13.87
CA ALA A 196 30.14 -16.88 -14.28
C ALA A 196 29.14 -15.77 -14.62
N PRO A 197 28.10 -16.04 -15.44
CA PRO A 197 27.06 -15.07 -15.73
C PRO A 197 26.32 -14.59 -14.47
N LEU A 198 26.01 -13.30 -14.43
CA LEU A 198 25.19 -12.64 -13.41
C LEU A 198 23.84 -12.32 -14.00
N ARG A 199 22.77 -12.70 -13.31
CA ARG A 199 21.40 -12.41 -13.73
C ARG A 199 20.69 -11.58 -12.69
N TYR A 200 20.19 -10.41 -13.10
CA TYR A 200 19.47 -9.48 -12.26
C TYR A 200 18.05 -9.31 -12.76
N ARG A 201 17.08 -9.69 -11.92
CA ARG A 201 15.63 -9.56 -12.20
C ARG A 201 15.01 -8.64 -11.19
N PHE A 202 14.43 -7.56 -11.65
CA PHE A 202 13.76 -6.57 -10.82
C PHE A 202 12.68 -5.84 -11.63
N GLY A 203 11.83 -5.11 -10.94
CA GLY A 203 10.83 -4.29 -11.59
C GLY A 203 10.72 -2.92 -10.97
N ILE A 204 10.03 -2.06 -11.70
CA ILE A 204 9.61 -0.73 -11.24
C ILE A 204 8.17 -0.48 -11.65
N GLN A 205 7.48 0.34 -10.86
CA GLN A 205 6.16 0.84 -11.24
C GLN A 205 5.98 2.25 -10.70
N ALA A 206 5.78 3.21 -11.61
CA ALA A 206 5.44 4.58 -11.21
C ALA A 206 3.98 4.64 -10.74
N THR A 207 3.70 5.55 -9.82
CA THR A 207 2.41 5.73 -9.19
C THR A 207 1.87 7.16 -9.42
N PRO A 208 0.55 7.38 -9.34
CA PRO A 208 -0.52 6.43 -9.02
C PRO A 208 -0.73 5.37 -10.11
N VAL A 209 -1.08 4.14 -9.71
CA VAL A 209 -1.17 3.01 -10.67
C VAL A 209 -2.43 3.01 -11.52
N ARG A 210 -3.47 3.73 -11.10
CA ARG A 210 -4.76 3.87 -11.80
C ARG A 210 -5.45 5.16 -11.38
N PRO A 211 -6.46 5.64 -12.15
CA PRO A 211 -7.30 6.75 -11.71
C PRO A 211 -8.09 6.37 -10.46
N LEU A 212 -8.23 7.31 -9.54
CA LEU A 212 -9.16 7.16 -8.44
C LEU A 212 -10.61 7.21 -8.95
N PRO A 213 -11.53 6.41 -8.38
CA PRO A 213 -12.96 6.54 -8.68
C PRO A 213 -13.45 7.97 -8.37
N GLU A 214 -14.32 8.53 -9.20
CA GLU A 214 -14.78 9.92 -9.04
C GLU A 214 -15.35 10.21 -7.65
N GLN A 215 -16.09 9.28 -7.06
CA GLN A 215 -16.74 9.44 -5.76
C GLN A 215 -16.08 8.64 -4.65
N TRP A 216 -14.76 8.40 -4.71
CA TRP A 216 -14.09 7.52 -3.78
C TRP A 216 -14.24 7.96 -2.29
N ARG A 217 -14.31 9.29 -2.01
CA ARG A 217 -14.54 9.79 -0.65
C ARG A 217 -15.94 9.52 -0.11
N LEU A 218 -16.91 9.30 -1.00
CA LEU A 218 -18.29 8.96 -0.64
C LEU A 218 -18.52 7.46 -0.47
N GLN A 219 -17.51 6.63 -0.76
CA GLN A 219 -17.56 5.21 -0.49
C GLN A 219 -17.34 4.97 1.01
N ARG A 220 -18.44 5.04 1.78
CA ARG A 220 -18.41 5.05 3.24
C ARG A 220 -18.61 3.65 3.80
N VAL A 221 -17.74 3.26 4.71
CA VAL A 221 -17.78 1.97 5.39
C VAL A 221 -18.70 2.08 6.61
N LEU A 222 -19.65 1.16 6.77
CA LEU A 222 -20.60 1.08 7.91
C LEU A 222 -21.43 2.35 8.17
N ALA A 223 -21.67 3.18 7.18
CA ALA A 223 -22.43 4.42 7.34
C ALA A 223 -23.95 4.24 7.24
N LYS A 224 -24.41 3.06 6.85
CA LYS A 224 -25.85 2.73 6.65
C LYS A 224 -26.57 3.64 5.62
N ASP A 225 -25.86 4.10 4.62
CA ASP A 225 -26.37 4.83 3.47
C ASP A 225 -26.21 4.03 2.17
N ALA A 226 -26.68 4.56 1.03
CA ALA A 226 -26.63 3.87 -0.26
C ALA A 226 -25.18 3.53 -0.73
N ASN A 227 -24.19 4.24 -0.21
CA ASN A 227 -22.79 4.07 -0.54
C ASN A 227 -22.00 3.36 0.56
N SER A 228 -22.67 2.92 1.64
CA SER A 228 -21.96 2.22 2.70
C SER A 228 -21.64 0.79 2.34
N PHE A 229 -20.54 0.32 2.88
CA PHE A 229 -20.12 -1.07 2.83
C PHE A 229 -20.27 -1.67 4.21
N ASP A 230 -20.72 -2.91 4.28
CA ASP A 230 -20.57 -3.70 5.49
C ASP A 230 -19.36 -4.61 5.30
N PRO A 231 -18.18 -4.23 5.79
CA PRO A 231 -17.01 -5.06 5.68
C PRO A 231 -17.01 -6.22 6.67
N TRP A 232 -18.01 -6.29 7.54
CA TRP A 232 -18.16 -7.44 8.41
C TRP A 232 -18.88 -8.56 7.68
N PHE A 233 -18.20 -9.67 7.50
CA PHE A 233 -18.63 -10.76 6.65
C PHE A 233 -19.05 -11.97 7.45
N PRO A 234 -20.23 -12.48 7.23
CA PRO A 234 -20.46 -13.87 7.54
C PRO A 234 -19.51 -14.68 6.64
N TRP A 235 -18.66 -15.45 7.24
CA TRP A 235 -17.81 -16.39 6.48
C TRP A 235 -18.71 -17.35 5.72
N ALA A 236 -18.74 -17.15 4.40
CA ALA A 236 -19.64 -17.88 3.51
C ALA A 236 -19.30 -19.38 3.48
N THR A 237 -18.03 -19.71 3.64
CA THR A 237 -17.51 -21.07 3.53
C THR A 237 -16.80 -21.49 4.82
N LEU A 238 -16.69 -22.79 5.03
CA LEU A 238 -15.81 -23.34 6.05
C LEU A 238 -14.37 -22.99 5.71
N HIS A 239 -13.54 -22.71 6.72
CA HIS A 239 -12.14 -22.34 6.60
C HIS A 239 -11.86 -21.04 5.82
N ASN A 240 -12.91 -20.27 5.46
CA ASN A 240 -12.81 -18.99 4.72
C ASN A 240 -12.08 -19.08 3.38
N ILE A 241 -12.10 -20.24 2.75
CA ILE A 241 -11.56 -20.43 1.40
C ILE A 241 -12.70 -20.39 0.37
N PRO A 242 -12.44 -19.94 -0.86
CA PRO A 242 -13.45 -19.94 -1.90
C PRO A 242 -13.64 -21.37 -2.45
N ASP A 243 -14.50 -22.14 -1.79
CA ASP A 243 -14.84 -23.48 -2.21
C ASP A 243 -16.36 -23.69 -2.15
N PRO A 244 -17.03 -23.95 -3.29
CA PRO A 244 -18.48 -24.10 -3.35
C PRO A 244 -19.01 -25.30 -2.58
N GLU A 245 -18.18 -26.33 -2.32
CA GLU A 245 -18.58 -27.51 -1.54
C GLU A 245 -18.50 -27.27 -0.02
N LEU A 246 -17.81 -26.21 0.38
CA LEU A 246 -17.65 -25.83 1.79
C LEU A 246 -18.58 -24.72 2.24
N ILE A 247 -19.61 -24.38 1.47
CA ILE A 247 -20.61 -23.36 1.84
C ILE A 247 -21.34 -23.78 3.12
N LYS A 248 -21.43 -22.88 4.08
CA LYS A 248 -22.13 -23.11 5.35
C LYS A 248 -23.62 -23.26 5.14
N PRO A 249 -24.29 -24.22 5.78
CA PRO A 249 -25.72 -24.49 5.58
C PRO A 249 -26.64 -23.30 5.92
N ASP A 250 -26.28 -22.49 6.93
CA ASP A 250 -27.03 -21.31 7.40
C ASP A 250 -26.68 -20.00 6.69
N TYR A 251 -25.76 -20.08 5.72
CA TYR A 251 -25.22 -18.88 5.09
C TYR A 251 -26.27 -18.05 4.36
N GLN A 252 -27.19 -18.68 3.63
CA GLN A 252 -28.25 -17.97 2.88
C GLN A 252 -29.18 -17.19 3.82
N GLU A 253 -29.51 -17.74 4.98
CA GLU A 253 -30.31 -17.06 6.00
C GLU A 253 -29.56 -15.85 6.58
N THR A 254 -28.28 -16.03 6.88
CA THR A 254 -27.41 -14.97 7.37
C THR A 254 -27.27 -13.84 6.36
N LEU A 255 -27.08 -14.17 5.09
CA LEU A 255 -27.00 -13.20 3.99
C LEU A 255 -28.30 -12.40 3.84
N ALA A 256 -29.47 -13.08 3.87
CA ALA A 256 -30.76 -12.43 3.75
C ALA A 256 -31.01 -11.41 4.89
N LYS A 257 -30.61 -11.75 6.12
CA LYS A 257 -30.69 -10.82 7.26
C LYS A 257 -29.79 -9.58 7.05
N LYS A 258 -28.60 -9.75 6.48
CA LYS A 258 -27.67 -8.65 6.19
C LYS A 258 -28.13 -7.76 5.05
N GLN A 259 -28.74 -8.31 4.03
CA GLN A 259 -29.26 -7.56 2.88
C GLN A 259 -30.45 -6.67 3.24
N LEU A 260 -31.24 -7.04 4.26
CA LEU A 260 -32.36 -6.23 4.77
C LEU A 260 -31.89 -4.87 5.31
N ASP A 261 -30.63 -4.75 5.73
CA ASP A 261 -30.06 -3.50 6.25
C ASP A 261 -29.58 -2.55 5.14
N ASN A 262 -29.80 -2.87 3.86
CA ASN A 262 -29.39 -2.11 2.68
C ASN A 262 -27.85 -1.90 2.57
N HIS A 263 -27.06 -2.87 3.00
CA HIS A 263 -25.61 -2.83 2.92
C HIS A 263 -25.07 -3.52 1.66
N ARG A 264 -23.95 -3.02 1.15
CA ARG A 264 -23.14 -3.75 0.17
C ARG A 264 -22.30 -4.79 0.89
N VAL A 265 -22.62 -6.07 0.74
CA VAL A 265 -21.93 -7.17 1.40
C VAL A 265 -20.70 -7.60 0.61
N PHE A 266 -19.54 -7.54 1.23
CA PHE A 266 -18.29 -8.04 0.68
C PHE A 266 -18.01 -9.44 1.25
N HIS A 267 -17.96 -10.45 0.42
CA HIS A 267 -17.70 -11.81 0.86
C HIS A 267 -16.24 -12.01 1.21
N TYR A 268 -16.01 -12.44 2.45
CA TYR A 268 -14.66 -12.61 2.98
C TYR A 268 -14.06 -13.95 2.54
N PHE A 269 -12.86 -13.90 2.01
CA PHE A 269 -12.02 -15.06 1.79
C PHE A 269 -10.62 -14.82 2.35
N ALA A 270 -10.09 -15.83 3.08
CA ALA A 270 -8.71 -15.81 3.54
C ALA A 270 -7.79 -16.05 2.33
N GLY A 271 -6.98 -15.11 2.02
CA GLY A 271 -5.95 -15.03 1.01
C GLY A 271 -5.57 -16.28 0.22
N PHE A 272 -4.28 -16.58 0.17
CA PHE A 272 -3.76 -17.77 -0.52
C PHE A 272 -3.69 -18.96 0.45
N THR A 273 -4.86 -19.45 0.81
CA THR A 273 -5.01 -20.56 1.74
C THR A 273 -5.84 -21.69 1.14
N ASN A 274 -5.73 -22.86 1.71
CA ASN A 274 -6.60 -23.99 1.44
C ASN A 274 -6.91 -24.73 2.75
N SER A 275 -7.98 -25.50 2.76
CA SER A 275 -8.28 -26.35 3.90
C SER A 275 -7.42 -27.60 3.86
N PRO A 276 -6.74 -27.95 4.97
CA PRO A 276 -6.02 -29.22 5.07
C PRO A 276 -6.95 -30.44 5.09
N TYR A 277 -8.26 -30.24 5.16
CA TYR A 277 -9.26 -31.31 5.19
C TYR A 277 -9.92 -31.57 3.84
N THR A 278 -9.55 -30.84 2.78
CA THR A 278 -10.02 -31.14 1.42
C THR A 278 -9.26 -32.31 0.81
N PRO A 279 -9.89 -33.13 -0.06
CA PRO A 279 -9.20 -34.20 -0.74
C PRO A 279 -7.96 -33.76 -1.52
N GLU A 280 -8.03 -32.59 -2.17
CA GLU A 280 -6.94 -32.01 -2.94
C GLU A 280 -5.71 -31.75 -2.07
N TRP A 281 -5.90 -31.31 -0.83
CA TRP A 281 -4.80 -31.03 0.06
C TRP A 281 -3.97 -32.28 0.38
N SER A 282 -4.62 -33.43 0.59
CA SER A 282 -3.91 -34.66 0.89
C SER A 282 -2.99 -35.09 -0.25
N TYR A 283 -3.29 -34.69 -1.49
CA TYR A 283 -2.49 -34.98 -2.67
C TYR A 283 -1.50 -33.85 -3.02
N TYR A 284 -1.97 -32.62 -3.04
CA TYR A 284 -1.20 -31.46 -3.53
C TYR A 284 -0.57 -30.60 -2.41
N GLY A 285 -0.90 -30.84 -1.15
CA GLY A 285 -0.49 -29.99 -0.04
C GLY A 285 1.01 -29.74 0.04
N GLY A 286 1.84 -30.76 -0.26
CA GLY A 286 3.28 -30.61 -0.30
C GLY A 286 3.78 -29.67 -1.41
N ILE A 287 3.12 -29.70 -2.58
CA ILE A 287 3.46 -28.84 -3.72
C ILE A 287 2.92 -27.43 -3.48
N TRP A 288 1.67 -27.31 -3.02
CA TRP A 288 1.01 -26.01 -2.84
C TRP A 288 1.53 -25.22 -1.65
N SER A 289 2.00 -25.91 -0.61
CA SER A 289 2.48 -25.24 0.63
C SER A 289 3.59 -24.24 0.36
N LYS A 290 3.49 -23.11 1.03
CA LYS A 290 4.54 -22.10 1.07
C LYS A 290 5.84 -22.63 1.69
N GLN A 291 5.74 -23.47 2.72
CA GLN A 291 6.83 -24.22 3.35
C GLN A 291 6.35 -25.64 3.60
N SER A 292 7.21 -26.64 3.46
CA SER A 292 6.83 -28.01 3.76
C SER A 292 7.22 -28.37 5.19
N PRO A 293 6.32 -28.87 6.05
CA PRO A 293 4.85 -28.81 6.01
C PRO A 293 4.32 -27.58 6.76
N ALA A 294 3.74 -26.61 6.06
CA ALA A 294 3.23 -25.41 6.71
C ALA A 294 1.71 -25.50 6.92
N LEU A 295 1.33 -26.08 8.03
CA LEU A 295 -0.02 -25.91 8.56
C LEU A 295 -0.03 -24.67 9.46
N GLY A 296 -0.88 -23.69 9.13
CA GLY A 296 -1.19 -22.57 9.99
C GLY A 296 -2.47 -22.85 10.77
N HIS A 297 -2.49 -22.50 12.05
CA HIS A 297 -3.69 -22.50 12.85
C HIS A 297 -4.05 -21.06 13.22
N TYR A 298 -5.28 -20.65 12.93
CA TYR A 298 -5.84 -19.42 13.47
C TYR A 298 -6.63 -19.77 14.72
N GLY A 299 -6.09 -19.43 15.88
CA GLY A 299 -6.80 -19.39 17.14
C GLY A 299 -7.37 -20.71 17.68
N SER A 300 -7.77 -20.69 18.94
CA SER A 300 -8.24 -21.83 19.73
C SER A 300 -9.73 -22.15 19.59
N LEU A 301 -10.42 -21.63 18.56
CA LEU A 301 -11.83 -21.88 18.32
C LEU A 301 -11.96 -23.06 17.36
N ASN A 302 -12.37 -24.20 17.91
CA ASN A 302 -12.74 -25.39 17.16
C ASN A 302 -11.77 -25.73 16.00
N GLU A 303 -10.72 -26.47 16.28
CA GLU A 303 -9.57 -26.75 15.39
C GLU A 303 -9.94 -27.08 13.93
N ARG A 304 -11.13 -27.63 13.70
CA ARG A 304 -11.63 -27.95 12.35
C ARG A 304 -12.11 -26.74 11.55
N GLU A 305 -12.67 -25.73 12.19
CA GLU A 305 -13.23 -24.55 11.49
C GLU A 305 -12.16 -23.53 11.10
N TRP A 306 -10.99 -23.57 11.74
CA TRP A 306 -9.93 -22.57 11.60
C TRP A 306 -8.61 -23.10 11.08
N ALA A 307 -8.52 -24.40 10.80
CA ALA A 307 -7.32 -24.93 10.21
C ALA A 307 -7.23 -24.55 8.74
N PHE A 308 -6.13 -23.90 8.36
CA PHE A 308 -5.82 -23.59 6.98
C PHE A 308 -4.33 -23.79 6.71
N ALA A 309 -4.03 -24.03 5.46
CA ALA A 309 -2.68 -24.15 4.97
C ALA A 309 -2.33 -22.93 4.11
N TRP A 310 -1.19 -22.35 4.39
CA TRP A 310 -0.65 -21.28 3.56
C TRP A 310 -0.06 -21.83 2.27
N ASN A 311 -0.56 -21.36 1.15
CA ASN A 311 -0.12 -21.78 -0.16
C ASN A 311 0.69 -20.71 -0.88
N CYS A 312 1.50 -21.17 -1.82
CA CYS A 312 2.31 -20.29 -2.65
C CYS A 312 1.71 -20.19 -4.06
N PRO A 313 1.37 -18.99 -4.54
CA PRO A 313 0.86 -18.83 -5.90
C PRO A 313 1.92 -19.08 -6.98
N ALA A 314 3.17 -19.41 -6.64
CA ALA A 314 4.18 -19.81 -7.62
C ALA A 314 3.80 -21.12 -8.33
N ASP A 315 3.11 -22.04 -7.64
CA ASP A 315 2.58 -23.25 -8.28
C ASP A 315 1.37 -22.93 -9.17
N ARG A 316 1.44 -23.40 -10.42
CA ARG A 316 0.37 -23.16 -11.40
C ARG A 316 -0.91 -23.91 -11.06
N SER A 317 -0.79 -25.16 -10.59
CA SER A 317 -1.96 -25.98 -10.29
C SER A 317 -2.77 -25.36 -9.14
N TYR A 318 -2.08 -24.76 -8.14
CA TYR A 318 -2.75 -24.01 -7.08
C TYR A 318 -3.47 -22.77 -7.61
N ARG A 319 -2.82 -21.97 -8.48
CA ARG A 319 -3.49 -20.79 -9.06
C ARG A 319 -4.74 -21.16 -9.84
N ASP A 320 -4.68 -22.22 -10.65
CA ASP A 320 -5.79 -22.66 -11.47
C ASP A 320 -6.92 -23.24 -10.60
N TYR A 321 -6.59 -24.03 -9.59
CA TYR A 321 -7.52 -24.54 -8.58
C TYR A 321 -8.23 -23.39 -7.83
N TYR A 322 -7.47 -22.46 -7.26
CA TYR A 322 -8.02 -21.33 -6.50
C TYR A 322 -8.95 -20.47 -7.34
N LEU A 323 -8.55 -20.15 -8.57
CA LEU A 323 -9.35 -19.32 -9.46
C LEU A 323 -10.66 -20.00 -9.88
N GLN A 324 -10.62 -21.31 -10.17
CA GLN A 324 -11.81 -22.07 -10.54
C GLN A 324 -12.81 -22.12 -9.37
N HIS A 325 -12.35 -22.50 -8.18
CA HIS A 325 -13.20 -22.60 -7.00
C HIS A 325 -13.79 -21.24 -6.60
N LEU A 326 -12.99 -20.16 -6.71
CA LEU A 326 -13.51 -18.81 -6.50
C LEU A 326 -14.60 -18.45 -7.53
N SER A 327 -14.36 -18.75 -8.79
CA SER A 327 -15.32 -18.50 -9.89
C SER A 327 -16.66 -19.22 -9.62
N ASP A 328 -16.60 -20.49 -9.23
CA ASP A 328 -17.77 -21.30 -8.96
C ASP A 328 -18.50 -20.86 -7.70
N THR A 329 -17.76 -20.44 -6.67
CA THR A 329 -18.33 -19.88 -5.43
C THR A 329 -19.03 -18.54 -5.70
N VAL A 330 -18.43 -17.67 -6.52
CA VAL A 330 -19.04 -16.39 -6.94
C VAL A 330 -20.37 -16.61 -7.64
N GLU A 331 -20.46 -17.60 -8.52
CA GLU A 331 -21.71 -17.94 -9.21
C GLU A 331 -22.75 -18.57 -8.26
N LYS A 332 -22.35 -19.61 -7.52
CA LYS A 332 -23.25 -20.38 -6.64
C LYS A 332 -23.88 -19.52 -5.55
N LEU A 333 -23.15 -18.53 -5.02
CA LEU A 333 -23.61 -17.59 -4.00
C LEU A 333 -24.09 -16.25 -4.55
N ASN A 334 -24.07 -16.05 -5.87
CA ASN A 334 -24.38 -14.76 -6.51
C ASN A 334 -23.62 -13.58 -5.86
N ILE A 335 -22.32 -13.75 -5.61
CA ILE A 335 -21.48 -12.75 -4.93
C ILE A 335 -21.36 -11.49 -5.78
N GLN A 336 -21.61 -10.33 -5.17
CA GLN A 336 -21.55 -9.02 -5.82
C GLN A 336 -20.26 -8.26 -5.49
N HIS A 337 -19.66 -8.46 -4.31
CA HIS A 337 -18.41 -7.82 -3.90
C HIS A 337 -17.53 -8.82 -3.16
N LEU A 338 -16.22 -8.66 -3.29
CA LEU A 338 -15.21 -9.53 -2.69
C LEU A 338 -14.32 -8.79 -1.71
N TYR A 339 -14.00 -9.46 -0.63
CA TYR A 339 -12.96 -9.05 0.30
C TYR A 339 -11.94 -10.17 0.44
N PHE A 340 -10.69 -9.84 0.24
CA PHE A 340 -9.60 -10.78 0.42
C PHE A 340 -8.68 -10.34 1.55
N ASP A 341 -8.48 -11.23 2.49
CA ASP A 341 -7.47 -11.09 3.51
C ASP A 341 -6.18 -11.79 3.08
N ASN A 342 -5.02 -11.17 3.37
CA ASN A 342 -3.70 -11.80 3.17
C ASN A 342 -3.38 -12.27 1.73
N GLN A 343 -3.81 -11.54 0.72
CA GLN A 343 -3.39 -11.77 -0.68
C GLN A 343 -2.12 -11.01 -1.07
N ASP A 344 -1.14 -11.00 -0.20
CA ASP A 344 0.13 -10.33 -0.40
C ASP A 344 1.18 -11.22 -1.07
N ALA A 345 2.15 -10.59 -1.74
CA ALA A 345 3.38 -11.29 -2.09
C ALA A 345 4.14 -11.70 -0.81
N GLN A 346 4.58 -12.95 -0.77
CA GLN A 346 5.16 -13.55 0.41
C GLN A 346 6.49 -14.22 0.10
N LEU A 347 7.31 -14.39 1.15
CA LEU A 347 8.54 -15.15 1.08
C LEU A 347 8.24 -16.65 1.07
N CYS A 348 8.91 -17.42 0.22
CA CYS A 348 8.73 -18.87 0.06
C CYS A 348 10.05 -19.56 -0.26
N GLN A 349 10.28 -20.73 0.32
CA GLN A 349 11.47 -21.56 0.10
C GLN A 349 11.18 -22.93 -0.52
N ASN A 350 9.91 -23.25 -0.80
CA ASN A 350 9.55 -24.58 -1.27
C ASN A 350 10.13 -24.86 -2.67
N PRO A 351 11.06 -25.82 -2.81
CA PRO A 351 11.72 -26.11 -4.08
C PRO A 351 10.80 -26.82 -5.08
N LEU A 352 9.68 -27.41 -4.66
CA LEU A 352 8.76 -28.13 -5.53
C LEU A 352 8.06 -27.22 -6.54
N HIS A 353 7.98 -25.93 -6.25
CA HIS A 353 7.52 -24.90 -7.18
C HIS A 353 8.58 -23.82 -7.46
N HIS A 354 9.86 -24.23 -7.36
CA HIS A 354 11.03 -23.40 -7.71
C HIS A 354 11.22 -22.13 -6.88
N CYS A 355 10.71 -22.09 -5.66
CA CYS A 355 10.96 -21.00 -4.73
C CYS A 355 12.23 -21.27 -3.90
N GLY A 356 12.91 -20.18 -3.57
CA GLY A 356 14.14 -20.17 -2.80
C GLY A 356 15.38 -20.54 -3.63
N TRP A 357 16.52 -20.06 -3.18
CA TRP A 357 17.84 -20.39 -3.75
C TRP A 357 18.86 -20.66 -2.65
N THR A 358 19.95 -21.34 -2.99
CA THR A 358 21.06 -21.52 -2.08
C THR A 358 22.11 -20.46 -2.35
N GLY A 359 22.46 -19.67 -1.34
CA GLY A 359 23.52 -18.68 -1.40
C GLY A 359 24.92 -19.29 -1.46
N THR A 360 25.90 -18.45 -1.74
CA THR A 360 27.32 -18.87 -1.75
C THR A 360 27.85 -19.26 -0.37
N ASP A 361 27.15 -18.87 0.68
CA ASP A 361 27.38 -19.26 2.08
C ASP A 361 26.77 -20.61 2.45
N GLY A 362 26.09 -21.27 1.50
CA GLY A 362 25.39 -22.54 1.70
C GLY A 362 24.01 -22.41 2.35
N ASN A 363 23.59 -21.21 2.73
CA ASN A 363 22.28 -20.98 3.32
C ASN A 363 21.16 -20.96 2.26
N ARG A 364 19.97 -21.41 2.67
CA ARG A 364 18.77 -21.34 1.84
C ARG A 364 18.05 -20.00 2.07
N TYR A 365 17.76 -19.28 0.99
CA TYR A 365 17.06 -18.00 0.99
C TYR A 365 15.71 -18.10 0.31
N ASP A 366 14.80 -17.20 0.66
CA ASP A 366 13.44 -17.15 0.14
C ASP A 366 13.36 -16.46 -1.24
N THR A 367 12.45 -16.89 -2.09
CA THR A 367 11.90 -16.09 -3.19
C THR A 367 10.73 -15.27 -2.68
N PHE A 368 10.68 -13.98 -3.02
CA PHE A 368 9.52 -13.13 -2.83
C PHE A 368 8.60 -13.31 -4.04
N ASN A 369 7.52 -14.09 -3.90
CA ASN A 369 6.70 -14.59 -5.00
C ASN A 369 5.79 -13.53 -5.67
N LEU A 370 6.34 -12.37 -5.98
CA LEU A 370 5.60 -11.19 -6.45
C LEU A 370 4.92 -11.42 -7.80
N LEU A 371 5.64 -11.96 -8.79
CA LEU A 371 5.10 -12.17 -10.14
C LEU A 371 3.94 -13.16 -10.15
N ALA A 372 4.08 -14.24 -9.41
CA ALA A 372 3.04 -15.26 -9.29
C ALA A 372 1.80 -14.72 -8.54
N THR A 373 2.02 -13.93 -7.50
CA THR A 373 0.96 -13.23 -6.78
C THR A 373 0.24 -12.26 -7.71
N ARG A 374 1.01 -11.43 -8.45
CA ARG A 374 0.45 -10.49 -9.43
C ARG A 374 -0.38 -11.22 -10.50
N ASP A 375 0.12 -12.32 -11.06
CA ASP A 375 -0.61 -13.11 -12.07
C ASP A 375 -1.96 -13.58 -11.52
N LEU A 376 -1.97 -14.16 -10.33
CA LEU A 376 -3.21 -14.66 -9.73
C LEU A 376 -4.20 -13.54 -9.40
N VAL A 377 -3.75 -12.43 -8.79
CA VAL A 377 -4.66 -11.33 -8.45
C VAL A 377 -5.19 -10.61 -9.70
N LYS A 378 -4.39 -10.51 -10.77
CA LYS A 378 -4.81 -10.01 -12.08
C LYS A 378 -5.88 -10.90 -12.71
N ARG A 379 -5.70 -12.22 -12.67
CA ARG A 379 -6.68 -13.21 -13.15
C ARG A 379 -7.98 -13.16 -12.34
N ILE A 380 -7.89 -13.05 -11.01
CA ILE A 380 -9.06 -12.88 -10.13
C ILE A 380 -9.81 -11.60 -10.50
N TYR A 381 -9.11 -10.47 -10.62
CA TYR A 381 -9.71 -9.19 -10.97
C TYR A 381 -10.46 -9.27 -12.30
N LYS A 382 -9.80 -9.82 -13.32
CA LYS A 382 -10.41 -9.99 -14.65
C LYS A 382 -11.65 -10.90 -14.59
N MET A 383 -11.54 -12.11 -14.04
CA MET A 383 -12.65 -13.05 -13.91
C MET A 383 -13.85 -12.42 -13.19
N PHE A 384 -13.57 -11.71 -12.09
CA PHE A 384 -14.63 -11.11 -11.29
C PHE A 384 -15.31 -9.94 -12.01
N LYS A 385 -14.55 -9.04 -12.65
CA LYS A 385 -15.11 -7.91 -13.42
C LYS A 385 -15.87 -8.36 -14.66
N GLU A 386 -15.49 -9.47 -15.30
CA GLU A 386 -16.26 -10.07 -16.40
C GLU A 386 -17.63 -10.57 -15.93
N LYS A 387 -17.72 -11.13 -14.73
CA LYS A 387 -18.98 -11.64 -14.15
C LYS A 387 -19.79 -10.55 -13.44
N ARG A 388 -19.14 -9.59 -12.84
CA ARG A 388 -19.71 -8.50 -12.02
C ARG A 388 -19.01 -7.18 -12.36
N PRO A 389 -19.40 -6.52 -13.47
CA PRO A 389 -18.75 -5.27 -13.91
C PRO A 389 -18.70 -4.19 -12.81
N ASP A 390 -19.80 -4.05 -12.05
CA ASP A 390 -19.91 -3.09 -10.95
C ASP A 390 -19.45 -3.65 -9.61
N GLY A 391 -19.02 -4.91 -9.58
CA GLY A 391 -18.54 -5.58 -8.38
C GLY A 391 -17.21 -4.98 -7.92
N LEU A 392 -17.04 -4.83 -6.61
CA LEU A 392 -15.83 -4.27 -6.01
C LEU A 392 -14.99 -5.34 -5.34
N ILE A 393 -13.68 -5.19 -5.41
CA ILE A 393 -12.71 -6.03 -4.71
C ILE A 393 -11.98 -5.16 -3.69
N MET A 394 -12.15 -5.49 -2.41
CA MET A 394 -11.38 -4.93 -1.31
C MET A 394 -10.26 -5.89 -0.92
N ARG A 395 -9.05 -5.38 -0.77
CA ARG A 395 -7.89 -6.15 -0.32
C ARG A 395 -7.46 -5.68 1.05
N HIS A 396 -7.41 -6.61 1.99
CA HIS A 396 -6.86 -6.35 3.31
C HIS A 396 -5.36 -6.66 3.28
N MET A 397 -4.58 -5.65 3.56
CA MET A 397 -3.12 -5.72 3.53
C MET A 397 -2.60 -5.84 4.96
N SER A 398 -2.13 -7.02 5.31
CA SER A 398 -1.46 -7.25 6.60
C SER A 398 0.07 -7.12 6.50
N ALA A 399 0.55 -6.63 5.35
CA ALA A 399 1.94 -6.34 5.06
C ALA A 399 2.02 -5.05 4.23
N LYS A 400 3.24 -4.59 3.92
CA LYS A 400 3.41 -3.45 3.01
C LYS A 400 2.66 -3.69 1.69
N PRO A 401 1.71 -2.80 1.32
CA PRO A 401 1.12 -2.84 0.00
C PRO A 401 2.20 -2.66 -1.07
N VAL A 402 2.27 -3.57 -2.04
CA VAL A 402 3.15 -3.45 -3.20
C VAL A 402 2.33 -3.12 -4.43
N THR A 403 2.73 -2.09 -5.17
CA THR A 403 1.94 -1.53 -6.27
C THR A 403 1.57 -2.55 -7.36
N PRO A 404 2.44 -3.51 -7.73
CA PRO A 404 2.10 -4.55 -8.71
C PRO A 404 0.93 -5.47 -8.31
N VAL A 405 0.59 -5.52 -7.03
CA VAL A 405 -0.50 -6.35 -6.49
C VAL A 405 -1.73 -5.50 -6.20
N VAL A 406 -1.56 -4.37 -5.51
CA VAL A 406 -2.69 -3.54 -5.06
C VAL A 406 -3.44 -2.87 -6.20
N GLY A 407 -2.81 -2.64 -7.34
CA GLY A 407 -3.45 -2.10 -8.54
C GLY A 407 -4.64 -2.93 -9.06
N PHE A 408 -4.73 -4.21 -8.67
CA PHE A 408 -5.85 -5.12 -8.96
C PHE A 408 -6.85 -5.24 -7.80
N GLY A 409 -6.97 -4.20 -6.97
CA GLY A 409 -8.02 -3.99 -6.00
C GLY A 409 -8.74 -2.68 -6.29
N ASP A 410 -10.02 -2.59 -5.95
CA ASP A 410 -10.78 -1.34 -6.03
C ASP A 410 -10.63 -0.52 -4.74
N MET A 411 -10.27 -1.19 -3.66
CA MET A 411 -10.09 -0.65 -2.32
C MET A 411 -9.01 -1.42 -1.58
N LEU A 412 -8.31 -0.75 -0.68
CA LEU A 412 -7.41 -1.35 0.29
C LEU A 412 -7.96 -1.17 1.70
N ALA A 413 -7.75 -2.15 2.57
CA ALA A 413 -7.88 -2.02 4.02
C ALA A 413 -6.49 -2.28 4.62
N ASP A 414 -5.97 -1.34 5.39
CA ASP A 414 -4.62 -1.38 5.96
C ASP A 414 -4.64 -0.91 7.42
N GLY A 415 -3.55 -1.07 8.15
CA GLY A 415 -3.41 -0.60 9.52
C GLY A 415 -3.47 -1.69 10.58
N GLU A 416 -3.99 -2.88 10.30
CA GLU A 416 -4.06 -3.96 11.28
C GLU A 416 -2.68 -4.44 11.74
N LEU A 417 -1.67 -4.33 10.91
CA LEU A 417 -0.29 -4.70 11.24
C LEU A 417 0.29 -3.93 12.46
N TYR A 418 -0.34 -2.81 12.85
CA TYR A 418 0.09 -2.02 14.01
C TYR A 418 -0.51 -2.48 15.33
N ASN A 419 -1.29 -3.55 15.35
CA ASN A 419 -1.97 -4.09 16.52
C ASN A 419 -1.10 -4.21 17.77
N GLY A 420 0.09 -4.80 17.64
CA GLY A 420 1.00 -5.03 18.76
C GLY A 420 1.55 -3.74 19.35
N THR A 421 1.67 -2.70 18.51
CA THR A 421 2.18 -1.38 18.92
C THR A 421 1.07 -0.52 19.49
N VAL A 422 -0.09 -0.49 18.84
CA VAL A 422 -1.28 0.26 19.29
C VAL A 422 -1.70 -0.13 20.70
N GLY A 423 -1.57 -1.41 21.05
CA GLY A 423 -1.89 -1.90 22.39
C GLY A 423 -0.92 -1.42 23.49
N LYS A 424 0.26 -0.92 23.12
CA LYS A 424 1.29 -0.47 24.07
C LYS A 424 1.32 1.05 24.26
N GLU A 425 0.70 1.80 23.33
CA GLU A 425 0.77 3.25 23.26
C GLU A 425 -0.57 3.90 23.63
N GLU A 426 -0.51 5.04 24.28
CA GLU A 426 -1.71 5.81 24.64
C GLU A 426 -2.25 6.62 23.47
N SER A 427 -1.42 6.94 22.49
CA SER A 427 -1.77 7.78 21.35
C SER A 427 -1.13 7.27 20.06
N TYR A 428 -1.85 7.36 18.96
CA TYR A 428 -1.31 7.10 17.61
C TYR A 428 -0.16 8.03 17.22
N PHE A 429 -0.06 9.21 17.83
CA PHE A 429 1.07 10.13 17.59
C PHE A 429 2.41 9.56 18.07
N ASN A 430 2.38 8.69 19.06
CA ASN A 430 3.58 8.00 19.53
C ASN A 430 4.04 6.92 18.55
N ILE A 431 3.15 6.51 17.64
CA ILE A 431 3.41 5.46 16.63
C ILE A 431 3.75 6.10 15.29
N PHE A 432 2.95 7.08 14.85
CA PHE A 432 3.06 7.70 13.54
C PHE A 432 3.43 9.18 13.65
N SER A 433 4.54 9.57 13.04
CA SER A 433 4.69 10.97 12.67
C SER A 433 3.77 11.31 11.48
N PRO A 434 3.42 12.59 11.27
CA PRO A 434 2.68 13.01 10.07
C PRO A 434 3.34 12.54 8.76
N ASP A 435 4.66 12.55 8.69
CA ASP A 435 5.39 12.15 7.50
C ASP A 435 5.38 10.62 7.26
N MET A 436 5.37 9.82 8.34
CA MET A 436 5.17 8.37 8.22
C MET A 436 3.77 8.05 7.68
N PHE A 437 2.75 8.77 8.18
CA PHE A 437 1.38 8.59 7.74
C PHE A 437 1.22 8.97 6.26
N ARG A 438 1.82 10.09 5.84
CA ARG A 438 1.84 10.54 4.44
C ARG A 438 2.47 9.51 3.52
N ALA A 439 3.58 8.91 3.94
CA ALA A 439 4.31 7.93 3.14
C ALA A 439 3.58 6.58 2.95
N ALA A 440 2.67 6.23 3.88
CA ALA A 440 2.09 4.89 3.92
C ALA A 440 0.60 4.85 3.59
N PHE A 441 -0.20 5.82 4.05
CA PHE A 441 -1.66 5.66 4.11
C PHE A 441 -2.47 6.60 3.22
N ARG A 442 -1.83 7.54 2.54
CA ARG A 442 -2.57 8.42 1.62
C ARG A 442 -3.00 7.67 0.37
N THR A 443 -4.22 7.96 -0.07
CA THR A 443 -4.84 7.36 -1.27
C THR A 443 -4.18 7.86 -2.57
N GLN A 444 -3.93 9.16 -2.68
CA GLN A 444 -3.50 9.80 -3.93
C GLN A 444 -2.20 9.27 -4.52
N PRO A 445 -1.11 9.09 -3.76
CA PRO A 445 0.16 8.63 -4.34
C PRO A 445 0.07 7.25 -4.97
N PHE A 446 -0.86 6.40 -4.52
CA PHE A 446 -0.99 5.02 -4.99
C PHE A 446 -2.10 4.84 -6.03
N GLY A 447 -3.17 5.64 -5.99
CA GLY A 447 -4.30 5.56 -6.92
C GLY A 447 -5.35 4.50 -6.55
N VAL A 448 -5.34 4.00 -5.32
CA VAL A 448 -6.32 3.07 -4.77
C VAL A 448 -6.82 3.59 -3.43
N PRO A 449 -8.14 3.74 -3.21
CA PRO A 449 -8.69 4.17 -1.94
C PRO A 449 -8.21 3.27 -0.80
N ASN A 450 -7.60 3.87 0.23
CA ASN A 450 -7.04 3.16 1.36
C ASN A 450 -7.83 3.46 2.63
N TYR A 451 -8.42 2.42 3.23
CA TYR A 451 -9.19 2.47 4.45
C TYR A 451 -8.32 2.00 5.60
N PHE A 452 -8.06 2.89 6.53
CA PHE A 452 -7.29 2.53 7.70
C PHE A 452 -8.15 1.84 8.76
N ILE A 453 -7.70 0.66 9.20
CA ILE A 453 -8.31 -0.12 10.30
C ILE A 453 -7.67 0.32 11.61
N PRO A 454 -8.39 1.04 12.48
CA PRO A 454 -7.77 1.73 13.60
C PRO A 454 -7.35 0.86 14.76
N GLN A 455 -7.85 -0.35 14.90
CA GLN A 455 -7.57 -1.26 16.03
C GLN A 455 -7.70 -0.61 17.43
N PHE A 456 -8.50 0.43 17.53
CA PHE A 456 -8.59 1.31 18.69
C PHE A 456 -8.98 0.57 19.98
N GLN A 457 -9.91 -0.38 19.88
CA GLN A 457 -10.31 -1.19 21.03
C GLN A 457 -9.18 -2.08 21.55
N ARG A 458 -8.22 -2.50 20.73
CA ARG A 458 -7.05 -3.25 21.21
C ARG A 458 -6.14 -2.36 22.04
N ALA A 459 -5.99 -1.09 21.67
CA ALA A 459 -5.27 -0.10 22.48
C ALA A 459 -5.94 0.10 23.84
N ILE A 460 -7.27 0.21 23.88
CA ILE A 460 -8.01 0.36 25.14
C ILE A 460 -7.94 -0.90 25.99
N ARG A 461 -8.00 -2.08 25.40
CA ARG A 461 -7.98 -3.36 26.12
C ARG A 461 -6.63 -3.74 26.68
N ALA A 462 -5.55 -3.35 26.05
CA ALA A 462 -4.20 -3.59 26.57
C ALA A 462 -4.01 -2.97 27.97
N HIS A 463 -4.80 -1.94 28.29
CA HIS A 463 -4.80 -1.23 29.56
C HIS A 463 -6.06 -1.48 30.43
N SER A 464 -6.89 -2.47 30.07
CA SER A 464 -8.11 -2.83 30.79
C SER A 464 -8.17 -4.33 31.08
N PRO A 465 -8.67 -4.77 32.27
CA PRO A 465 -8.76 -6.18 32.66
C PRO A 465 -9.89 -6.97 31.95
N ILE A 466 -10.36 -6.56 30.79
CA ILE A 466 -11.45 -7.22 30.06
C ILE A 466 -11.01 -8.54 29.45
N PRO A 467 -11.74 -9.67 29.61
CA PRO A 467 -11.38 -10.98 29.06
C PRO A 467 -11.28 -11.01 27.53
N ARG A 468 -10.33 -11.81 27.03
CA ARG A 468 -9.95 -11.90 25.61
C ARG A 468 -10.91 -12.72 24.72
N ARG A 469 -12.21 -12.76 24.94
CA ARG A 469 -13.12 -13.42 24.01
C ARG A 469 -13.46 -12.50 22.82
N TYR A 470 -13.51 -13.05 21.63
CA TYR A 470 -13.74 -12.29 20.40
C TYR A 470 -15.13 -11.59 20.39
N GLU A 471 -16.11 -12.18 21.05
CA GLU A 471 -17.46 -11.62 21.25
C GLU A 471 -17.51 -10.46 22.23
N ASP A 472 -16.59 -10.42 23.19
CA ASP A 472 -16.40 -9.30 24.13
C ASP A 472 -15.50 -8.21 23.52
N ALA A 473 -15.22 -8.32 22.21
CA ALA A 473 -14.25 -7.47 21.52
C ALA A 473 -14.75 -6.05 21.29
N TRP A 474 -16.03 -5.82 21.31
CA TRP A 474 -16.63 -4.52 21.04
C TRP A 474 -16.75 -3.69 22.31
N LEU A 475 -16.13 -2.49 22.30
CA LEU A 475 -16.36 -1.53 23.36
C LEU A 475 -17.83 -1.09 23.31
N LYS A 476 -18.46 -1.03 24.47
CA LYS A 476 -19.80 -0.47 24.58
C LYS A 476 -19.77 1.03 24.31
N PRO A 477 -20.87 1.64 23.81
CA PRO A 477 -20.93 3.08 23.57
C PRO A 477 -20.50 3.95 24.75
N GLU A 478 -20.83 3.54 25.98
CA GLU A 478 -20.43 4.24 27.20
C GLU A 478 -18.91 4.18 27.46
N ASP A 479 -18.25 3.09 27.08
CA ASP A 479 -16.77 2.98 27.19
C ASP A 479 -16.10 3.84 26.13
N MET A 480 -16.71 3.96 24.96
CA MET A 480 -16.24 4.85 23.88
C MET A 480 -16.26 6.32 24.32
N LEU A 481 -17.31 6.75 25.04
CA LEU A 481 -17.40 8.11 25.58
C LEU A 481 -16.27 8.44 26.57
N LYS A 482 -15.85 7.47 27.39
CA LYS A 482 -14.70 7.64 28.33
C LYS A 482 -13.38 7.90 27.59
N HIS A 483 -13.27 7.44 26.35
CA HIS A 483 -12.06 7.57 25.53
C HIS A 483 -12.22 8.60 24.40
N ARG A 484 -13.21 9.49 24.51
CA ARG A 484 -13.53 10.48 23.45
C ARG A 484 -12.32 11.30 23.00
N ALA A 485 -11.47 11.75 23.93
CA ALA A 485 -10.27 12.51 23.59
C ALA A 485 -9.32 11.70 22.69
N LYS A 486 -9.03 10.44 23.02
CA LYS A 486 -8.18 9.56 22.20
C LYS A 486 -8.79 9.30 20.82
N LEU A 487 -10.12 9.15 20.74
CA LEU A 487 -10.83 9.00 19.48
C LEU A 487 -10.71 10.26 18.60
N ARG A 488 -10.83 11.44 19.18
CA ARG A 488 -10.68 12.71 18.47
C ARG A 488 -9.26 12.89 17.94
N HIS A 489 -8.23 12.59 18.76
CA HIS A 489 -6.84 12.60 18.32
C HIS A 489 -6.64 11.76 17.07
N PHE A 490 -7.17 10.54 17.11
CA PHE A 490 -7.09 9.60 16.03
C PHE A 490 -7.84 10.09 14.78
N THR A 491 -9.12 10.49 14.94
CA THR A 491 -9.96 10.95 13.82
C THR A 491 -9.33 12.16 13.13
N GLY A 492 -8.88 13.17 13.86
CA GLY A 492 -8.23 14.36 13.32
C GLY A 492 -7.01 14.03 12.46
N TYR A 493 -6.25 13.04 12.87
CA TYR A 493 -5.06 12.59 12.13
C TYR A 493 -5.40 12.08 10.72
N PHE A 494 -6.50 11.32 10.59
CA PHE A 494 -6.96 10.84 9.29
C PHE A 494 -7.56 11.98 8.44
N LEU A 495 -8.37 12.83 9.07
CA LEU A 495 -9.05 13.91 8.36
C LEU A 495 -8.06 14.91 7.76
N VAL A 496 -7.00 15.26 8.48
CA VAL A 496 -6.00 16.21 8.00
C VAL A 496 -5.15 15.66 6.84
N HIS A 497 -5.15 14.33 6.64
CA HIS A 497 -4.42 13.65 5.58
C HIS A 497 -5.29 13.12 4.43
N ASP A 498 -6.62 13.38 4.44
CA ASP A 498 -7.57 12.85 3.45
C ASP A 498 -7.56 11.31 3.38
N ALA A 499 -7.43 10.66 4.53
CA ALA A 499 -7.44 9.22 4.63
C ALA A 499 -8.84 8.70 4.98
N LEU A 500 -9.22 7.57 4.39
CA LEU A 500 -10.47 6.91 4.71
C LEU A 500 -10.32 6.10 6.00
N ILE A 501 -11.36 6.09 6.80
CA ILE A 501 -11.41 5.36 8.07
C ILE A 501 -12.41 4.21 7.93
N TRP A 502 -11.98 3.03 8.33
CA TRP A 502 -12.87 1.93 8.60
C TRP A 502 -13.35 2.04 10.06
N PRO A 503 -14.60 2.40 10.33
CA PRO A 503 -15.07 2.66 11.70
C PRO A 503 -15.28 1.38 12.52
N ALA A 504 -14.76 0.26 12.09
CA ALA A 504 -14.73 -0.96 12.87
C ALA A 504 -13.96 -0.76 14.18
N PHE A 505 -14.22 -1.61 15.14
CA PHE A 505 -13.50 -1.63 16.41
C PHE A 505 -13.66 -0.36 17.27
N GLY A 506 -14.85 0.25 17.18
CA GLY A 506 -15.27 1.26 18.14
C GLY A 506 -15.01 2.70 17.77
N VAL A 507 -14.56 3.00 16.56
CA VAL A 507 -14.42 4.39 16.10
C VAL A 507 -15.70 4.84 15.41
N SER A 508 -16.34 5.91 15.92
CA SER A 508 -17.43 6.57 15.22
C SER A 508 -16.92 7.74 14.41
N ILE A 509 -17.27 7.78 13.14
CA ILE A 509 -17.02 8.92 12.25
C ILE A 509 -18.30 9.59 11.80
N LYS A 510 -19.40 9.36 12.52
CA LYS A 510 -20.73 9.84 12.17
C LYS A 510 -20.78 11.37 12.05
N GLU A 511 -20.19 12.08 13.00
CA GLU A 511 -20.12 13.54 12.98
C GLU A 511 -19.39 14.04 11.72
N TRP A 512 -18.28 13.42 11.35
CA TRP A 512 -17.56 13.75 10.12
C TRP A 512 -18.41 13.51 8.86
N LEU A 513 -19.09 12.38 8.77
CA LEU A 513 -19.97 12.09 7.63
C LEU A 513 -21.12 13.10 7.52
N GLN A 514 -21.71 13.51 8.64
CA GLN A 514 -22.71 14.56 8.67
C GLN A 514 -22.18 15.92 8.24
N ILE A 515 -20.92 16.24 8.56
CA ILE A 515 -20.26 17.48 8.09
C ILE A 515 -20.05 17.42 6.58
N GLN A 516 -19.57 16.29 6.05
CA GLN A 516 -19.44 16.10 4.61
C GLN A 516 -20.76 16.28 3.87
N ASP A 517 -21.86 15.70 4.39
CA ASP A 517 -23.19 15.82 3.79
C ASP A 517 -23.68 17.28 3.80
N ARG A 518 -23.56 17.99 4.93
CA ARG A 518 -23.92 19.40 5.02
C ARG A 518 -23.08 20.31 4.14
N PHE A 519 -21.80 20.02 3.99
CA PHE A 519 -20.92 20.75 3.10
C PHE A 519 -21.22 20.46 1.62
N GLY A 520 -21.81 19.29 1.32
CA GLY A 520 -22.26 18.87 0.00
C GLY A 520 -21.18 18.14 -0.80
N PHE A 521 -20.42 17.27 -0.14
CA PHE A 521 -19.47 16.40 -0.84
C PHE A 521 -20.16 15.64 -1.96
N ASN A 522 -19.58 15.69 -3.16
CA ASN A 522 -20.12 15.06 -4.37
C ASN A 522 -19.06 14.34 -5.22
N GLY A 523 -17.83 14.26 -4.73
CA GLY A 523 -16.69 13.65 -5.40
C GLY A 523 -15.83 14.62 -6.21
N GLN A 524 -16.22 15.90 -6.31
CA GLN A 524 -15.48 16.94 -7.04
C GLN A 524 -14.61 17.79 -6.10
N GLU A 525 -14.55 17.47 -4.81
CA GLU A 525 -13.76 18.20 -3.83
C GLU A 525 -12.28 18.13 -4.18
N ARG A 526 -11.65 19.30 -4.32
CA ARG A 526 -10.19 19.40 -4.38
C ARG A 526 -9.65 19.43 -2.95
N PHE A 527 -8.90 18.40 -2.56
CA PHE A 527 -8.17 18.38 -1.30
C PHE A 527 -6.83 19.12 -1.45
N ILE A 528 -6.49 19.92 -0.46
CA ILE A 528 -5.22 20.64 -0.35
C ILE A 528 -4.59 20.30 1.00
N LEU A 529 -3.48 19.56 0.94
CA LEU A 529 -2.74 19.16 2.13
C LEU A 529 -2.05 20.37 2.79
N TYR A 530 -1.90 20.36 4.09
CA TYR A 530 -1.24 21.41 4.89
C TYR A 530 0.19 21.76 4.43
N ARG A 531 0.89 20.85 3.73
CA ARG A 531 2.23 21.09 3.15
C ARG A 531 2.20 21.53 1.68
N SER A 532 1.03 21.54 1.07
CA SER A 532 0.92 21.96 -0.33
C SER A 532 1.36 23.42 -0.50
N PRO A 533 2.12 23.73 -1.57
CA PRO A 533 2.39 25.13 -1.90
C PRO A 533 1.13 25.93 -2.20
N ASP A 534 0.01 25.26 -2.50
CA ASP A 534 -1.31 25.89 -2.72
C ASP A 534 -2.10 26.09 -1.43
N SER A 535 -1.59 25.63 -0.27
CA SER A 535 -2.31 25.79 1.00
C SER A 535 -2.64 27.25 1.27
N PRO A 536 -3.93 27.57 1.55
CA PRO A 536 -4.34 28.94 1.90
C PRO A 536 -4.11 29.26 3.37
N PHE A 537 -3.50 28.34 4.13
CA PHE A 537 -3.21 28.52 5.55
C PHE A 537 -1.71 28.55 5.79
N ALA A 538 -1.25 29.56 6.55
CA ALA A 538 0.03 29.53 7.20
C ALA A 538 -0.16 29.12 8.66
N GLY A 539 0.44 28.01 9.05
CA GLY A 539 0.41 27.50 10.41
C GLY A 539 1.82 27.39 11.00
N SER A 540 1.90 27.16 12.30
CA SER A 540 3.13 26.67 12.91
C SER A 540 3.40 25.21 12.48
N ALA A 541 4.63 24.73 12.64
CA ALA A 541 4.97 23.34 12.34
C ALA A 541 4.10 22.32 13.12
N ASP A 542 3.52 22.77 14.25
CA ASP A 542 2.73 21.94 15.14
C ASP A 542 1.21 22.12 14.97
N VAL A 543 0.76 22.95 14.00
CA VAL A 543 -0.66 23.11 13.66
C VAL A 543 -0.84 22.81 12.19
N LEU A 544 -1.42 21.65 11.91
CA LEU A 544 -1.66 21.16 10.55
C LEU A 544 -3.03 21.64 10.10
N VAL A 545 -3.14 22.34 8.97
CA VAL A 545 -4.43 22.76 8.41
C VAL A 545 -4.53 22.35 6.96
N SER A 546 -5.32 21.32 6.68
CA SER A 546 -5.69 20.89 5.33
C SER A 546 -7.10 21.34 4.98
N CYS A 547 -7.45 21.39 3.70
CA CYS A 547 -8.80 21.82 3.31
C CYS A 547 -9.33 21.10 2.06
N TYR A 548 -10.66 21.10 1.97
CA TYR A 548 -11.42 20.70 0.80
C TYR A 548 -12.05 21.93 0.17
N VAL A 549 -11.88 22.10 -1.13
CA VAL A 549 -12.47 23.21 -1.90
C VAL A 549 -13.50 22.65 -2.86
N LEU A 550 -14.71 23.18 -2.82
CA LEU A 550 -15.83 22.80 -3.67
C LEU A 550 -16.68 24.03 -4.00
N ASP A 551 -16.81 24.35 -5.28
CA ASP A 551 -17.68 25.44 -5.78
C ASP A 551 -17.48 26.78 -5.08
N GLY A 552 -16.20 27.16 -4.87
CA GLY A 552 -15.83 28.43 -4.21
C GLY A 552 -16.05 28.44 -2.69
N ARG A 553 -16.45 27.32 -2.09
CA ARG A 553 -16.54 27.11 -0.64
C ARG A 553 -15.36 26.27 -0.15
N MET A 554 -15.02 26.41 1.11
CA MET A 554 -13.91 25.67 1.70
C MET A 554 -14.31 25.05 3.03
N LEU A 555 -13.94 23.79 3.22
CA LEU A 555 -13.99 23.07 4.50
C LEU A 555 -12.56 22.81 4.96
N ALA A 556 -12.14 23.43 6.05
CA ALA A 556 -10.81 23.25 6.62
C ALA A 556 -10.83 22.27 7.79
N VAL A 557 -9.80 21.45 7.87
CA VAL A 557 -9.53 20.56 9.00
C VAL A 557 -8.23 20.99 9.64
N ALA A 558 -8.30 21.44 10.88
CA ALA A 558 -7.14 21.84 11.66
C ALA A 558 -6.83 20.79 12.73
N MET A 559 -5.56 20.52 12.96
CA MET A 559 -5.10 19.61 14.00
C MET A 559 -3.97 20.25 14.80
N ASN A 560 -4.11 20.24 16.13
CA ASN A 560 -3.12 20.78 17.04
C ASN A 560 -2.17 19.68 17.56
N LEU A 561 -0.93 19.71 17.12
CA LEU A 561 0.14 18.83 17.60
C LEU A 561 1.01 19.52 18.68
N SER A 562 0.73 20.78 19.01
CA SER A 562 1.46 21.50 20.07
C SER A 562 1.04 21.08 21.47
N ALA A 563 1.84 21.41 22.44
CA ALA A 563 1.50 21.20 23.86
C ALA A 563 0.51 22.24 24.41
N GLY A 564 0.29 23.36 23.68
CA GLY A 564 -0.60 24.44 24.09
C GLY A 564 -2.03 24.26 23.56
N SER A 565 -3.00 24.82 24.26
CA SER A 565 -4.42 24.78 23.86
C SER A 565 -4.88 25.99 23.03
N GLU A 566 -4.07 27.04 22.91
CA GLU A 566 -4.34 28.16 22.03
C GLU A 566 -3.53 28.01 20.75
N VAL A 567 -4.20 27.91 19.62
CA VAL A 567 -3.56 27.81 18.30
C VAL A 567 -3.85 29.04 17.47
N THR A 568 -2.87 29.46 16.68
CA THR A 568 -2.99 30.59 15.77
C THR A 568 -2.91 30.07 14.34
N VAL A 569 -3.87 30.44 13.50
CA VAL A 569 -3.93 30.10 12.08
C VAL A 569 -4.05 31.39 11.27
N GLU A 570 -3.20 31.58 10.29
CA GLU A 570 -3.22 32.69 9.38
C GLU A 570 -3.80 32.29 8.03
N LEU A 571 -4.71 33.08 7.48
CA LEU A 571 -5.21 32.97 6.12
C LEU A 571 -4.31 33.74 5.16
N LEU A 572 -4.00 33.15 4.02
CA LEU A 572 -3.24 33.77 2.94
C LEU A 572 -4.20 34.27 1.83
N PRO A 573 -4.53 35.57 1.79
CA PRO A 573 -5.57 36.11 0.90
C PRO A 573 -5.34 35.81 -0.58
N GLU A 574 -4.08 35.86 -1.04
CA GLU A 574 -3.75 35.59 -2.44
C GLU A 574 -3.99 34.12 -2.82
N LYS A 575 -3.77 33.20 -1.88
CA LYS A 575 -4.06 31.79 -2.08
C LYS A 575 -5.56 31.51 -2.10
N LEU A 576 -6.33 32.14 -1.18
CA LEU A 576 -7.79 32.07 -1.17
C LEU A 576 -8.37 32.58 -2.48
N LYS A 577 -7.89 33.74 -2.96
CA LYS A 577 -8.29 34.32 -4.24
C LYS A 577 -8.00 33.38 -5.42
N ALA A 578 -6.82 32.74 -5.43
CA ALA A 578 -6.45 31.77 -6.46
C ALA A 578 -7.36 30.51 -6.45
N LEU A 579 -7.93 30.17 -5.30
CA LEU A 579 -8.89 29.07 -5.13
C LEU A 579 -10.35 29.51 -5.38
N GLY A 580 -10.60 30.80 -5.65
CA GLY A 580 -11.95 31.34 -5.82
C GLY A 580 -12.76 31.39 -4.53
N VAL A 581 -12.10 31.32 -3.36
CA VAL A 581 -12.75 31.31 -2.05
C VAL A 581 -12.71 32.72 -1.45
N LYS A 582 -13.86 33.17 -0.93
CA LYS A 582 -13.95 34.37 -0.10
C LYS A 582 -13.97 33.94 1.35
N ALA A 583 -13.15 34.54 2.20
CA ALA A 583 -13.11 34.24 3.62
C ALA A 583 -13.29 35.50 4.43
N THR A 584 -14.38 35.60 5.18
CA THR A 584 -14.67 36.68 6.12
C THR A 584 -14.76 36.16 7.55
N ARG A 585 -15.06 34.86 7.72
CA ARG A 585 -15.21 34.21 9.02
C ARG A 585 -14.98 32.70 8.89
N LEU A 586 -14.69 32.06 10.00
CA LEU A 586 -14.75 30.60 10.15
C LEU A 586 -16.00 30.25 10.95
N VAL A 587 -16.69 29.21 10.51
CA VAL A 587 -17.81 28.63 11.27
C VAL A 587 -17.38 27.22 11.68
N ASP A 588 -17.31 26.96 12.98
CA ASP A 588 -17.04 25.63 13.49
C ASP A 588 -18.16 24.67 13.06
N ALA A 589 -17.80 23.64 12.30
CA ALA A 589 -18.78 22.75 11.68
C ALA A 589 -19.44 21.79 12.68
N GLU A 590 -18.87 21.59 13.86
CA GLU A 590 -19.42 20.76 14.94
C GLU A 590 -20.36 21.57 15.84
N THR A 591 -19.98 22.79 16.21
CA THR A 591 -20.67 23.58 17.23
C THR A 591 -21.48 24.76 16.65
N GLY A 592 -21.20 25.18 15.41
CA GLY A 592 -21.76 26.39 14.80
C GLY A 592 -21.17 27.70 15.32
N ALA A 593 -20.15 27.64 16.17
CA ALA A 593 -19.48 28.85 16.69
C ALA A 593 -18.79 29.64 15.56
N VAL A 594 -18.96 30.96 15.59
CA VAL A 594 -18.39 31.87 14.58
C VAL A 594 -17.10 32.49 15.12
N ILE A 595 -16.05 32.39 14.32
CA ILE A 595 -14.75 32.96 14.60
C ILE A 595 -14.43 34.00 13.51
N VAL A 596 -14.21 35.24 13.91
CA VAL A 596 -13.88 36.35 12.99
C VAL A 596 -12.38 36.61 13.05
N PRO A 597 -11.68 36.70 11.90
CA PRO A 597 -10.25 36.95 11.90
C PRO A 597 -9.91 38.39 12.32
N ALA A 598 -8.80 38.56 13.01
CA ALA A 598 -8.15 39.85 13.20
C ALA A 598 -6.94 39.89 12.26
N ASN A 599 -6.97 40.77 11.25
CA ASN A 599 -5.90 40.86 10.25
C ASN A 599 -5.53 39.52 9.59
N ASN A 600 -6.53 38.79 9.10
CA ASN A 600 -6.40 37.46 8.52
C ASN A 600 -5.89 36.36 9.48
N THR A 601 -5.81 36.64 10.76
CA THR A 601 -5.33 35.67 11.77
C THR A 601 -6.48 35.26 12.68
N PHE A 602 -6.61 33.98 12.90
CA PHE A 602 -7.57 33.38 13.84
C PHE A 602 -6.83 32.86 15.07
N ARG A 603 -7.37 33.09 16.25
CA ARG A 603 -6.98 32.42 17.49
C ARG A 603 -8.09 31.51 17.92
N VAL A 604 -7.78 30.24 18.10
CA VAL A 604 -8.76 29.20 18.41
C VAL A 604 -8.29 28.41 19.62
N GLN A 605 -9.22 28.12 20.52
CA GLN A 605 -9.00 27.16 21.60
C GLN A 605 -9.16 25.76 21.03
N LEU A 606 -8.06 25.03 20.90
CA LEU A 606 -8.01 23.67 20.41
C LEU A 606 -7.03 22.88 21.27
N GLN A 607 -7.54 21.90 22.01
CA GLN A 607 -6.71 21.12 22.93
C GLN A 607 -5.56 20.41 22.21
N PRO A 608 -4.46 20.11 22.90
CA PRO A 608 -3.37 19.31 22.37
C PRO A 608 -3.88 17.99 21.78
N ASN A 609 -3.39 17.64 20.59
CA ASN A 609 -3.77 16.45 19.84
C ASN A 609 -5.26 16.39 19.42
N ASP A 610 -6.02 17.46 19.55
CA ASP A 610 -7.42 17.55 19.09
C ASP A 610 -7.52 18.17 17.70
N TYR A 611 -8.69 18.08 17.09
CA TYR A 611 -8.97 18.67 15.78
C TYR A 611 -10.22 19.56 15.82
N ALA A 612 -10.28 20.46 14.87
CA ALA A 612 -11.48 21.24 14.55
C ALA A 612 -11.76 21.20 13.05
N VAL A 613 -13.02 21.30 12.69
CA VAL A 613 -13.46 21.39 11.29
C VAL A 613 -14.18 22.72 11.11
N TRP A 614 -13.72 23.53 10.15
CA TRP A 614 -14.27 24.85 9.91
C TRP A 614 -14.80 25.00 8.49
N ILE A 615 -15.99 25.55 8.35
CA ILE A 615 -16.48 26.09 7.08
C ILE A 615 -15.92 27.51 6.97
N VAL A 616 -15.21 27.78 5.89
CA VAL A 616 -14.64 29.10 5.57
C VAL A 616 -15.64 29.84 4.71
N GLU A 617 -16.17 30.99 5.22
CA GLU A 617 -17.19 31.80 4.58
C GLU A 617 -16.76 33.25 4.42
#